data_7b1c48a007cc5f0216d0b4f3b33f03f6
#
_entry.id   7b1c48a007cc5f0216d0b4f3b33f03f6
#
_cell.length_a   1.000
_cell.length_b   1.000
_cell.length_c   1.000
_cell.angle_alpha   90.00
_cell.angle_beta   90.00
_cell.angle_gamma   90.00
#
_symmetry.space_group_name_H-M   'P 1'
#
loop_
_entity.id
_entity.type
_entity.pdbx_description
1 polymer ?
#
loop_
_entity_poly.entity_id
_entity_poly.type
_entity_poly.pdbx_seq_one_letter_code
_entity_poly.pdbx_strand_id
1 'polypeptide(L)'
;MYRAFLFSIMVVFAGMIGCSSGLDAKGAAFVKGRELFLSKDYDSAIEQLNKVIEMDEKFVEAYKLRGSCYSALKKNEEAVKDFSKAIEIDPSNRGAFSNRSLAYKAMGKLPQAKADALKANKMSD
;
A
#
# COMPACT_ATOMS: atom_id res chain seq x y z
N MET A 1 63.86 3.45 27.49
CA MET A 1 62.51 3.69 28.01
C MET A 1 61.66 4.30 26.88
N TYR A 2 61.05 3.47 26.08
CA TYR A 2 60.12 3.96 25.02
C TYR A 2 58.69 3.80 25.53
N ARG A 3 58.03 4.90 25.84
CA ARG A 3 56.58 4.93 26.05
C ARG A 3 55.89 4.95 24.67
N ALA A 4 55.28 3.84 24.32
CA ALA A 4 54.46 3.75 23.17
C ALA A 4 53.17 4.58 23.39
N PHE A 5 53.04 5.68 22.67
CA PHE A 5 51.80 6.41 22.53
C PHE A 5 50.93 5.63 21.56
N LEU A 6 50.01 4.87 22.11
CA LEU A 6 48.88 4.34 21.32
C LEU A 6 47.94 5.49 21.02
N PHE A 7 48.07 6.07 19.84
CA PHE A 7 47.03 6.90 19.26
C PHE A 7 45.88 5.99 18.88
N SER A 8 44.88 5.96 19.75
CA SER A 8 43.57 5.44 19.43
C SER A 8 42.96 6.32 18.32
N ILE A 9 43.07 5.87 17.09
CA ILE A 9 42.32 6.46 15.99
C ILE A 9 40.88 6.02 16.21
N MET A 10 40.14 6.86 16.92
CA MET A 10 38.69 6.78 16.98
C MET A 10 38.19 7.26 15.61
N VAL A 11 38.04 6.32 14.69
CA VAL A 11 37.32 6.57 13.45
C VAL A 11 35.89 6.81 13.85
N VAL A 12 35.55 8.08 13.99
CA VAL A 12 34.17 8.52 14.06
C VAL A 12 33.60 8.30 12.63
N PHE A 13 33.06 7.11 12.43
CA PHE A 13 32.11 6.88 11.34
C PHE A 13 30.85 7.63 11.73
N ALA A 14 30.90 8.96 11.62
CA ALA A 14 29.70 9.77 11.59
C ALA A 14 28.97 9.41 10.30
N GLY A 15 28.05 8.45 10.46
CA GLY A 15 27.28 7.90 9.38
C GLY A 15 26.60 9.00 8.60
N MET A 16 26.81 9.00 7.32
CA MET A 16 25.82 9.41 6.36
C MET A 16 24.61 8.46 6.48
N ILE A 17 23.81 8.61 7.51
CA ILE A 17 22.44 8.13 7.55
C ILE A 17 21.61 9.31 7.04
N GLY A 18 21.82 9.63 5.77
CA GLY A 18 21.03 10.63 5.08
C GLY A 18 19.90 9.96 4.33
N CYS A 19 18.68 10.42 4.56
CA CYS A 19 17.53 10.49 3.65
C CYS A 19 17.00 9.23 2.95
N SER A 20 17.57 8.06 3.11
CA SER A 20 17.10 6.81 2.46
C SER A 20 16.11 6.03 3.33
N SER A 21 16.10 6.23 4.63
CA SER A 21 15.35 5.41 5.57
C SER A 21 13.81 5.47 5.41
N GLY A 22 13.27 6.58 4.94
CA GLY A 22 11.82 6.72 4.79
C GLY A 22 11.25 5.97 3.59
N LEU A 23 11.97 5.97 2.47
CA LEU A 23 11.60 5.21 1.26
C LEU A 23 11.75 3.71 1.51
N ASP A 24 12.80 3.31 2.18
CA ASP A 24 13.07 1.93 2.52
C ASP A 24 12.02 1.40 3.52
N ALA A 25 11.66 2.17 4.54
CA ALA A 25 10.66 1.80 5.53
C ALA A 25 9.25 1.65 4.90
N LYS A 26 8.86 2.58 4.01
CA LYS A 26 7.59 2.50 3.27
C LYS A 26 7.58 1.29 2.35
N GLY A 27 8.63 1.08 1.59
CA GLY A 27 8.79 -0.05 0.69
C GLY A 27 8.74 -1.38 1.44
N ALA A 28 9.47 -1.50 2.55
CA ALA A 28 9.48 -2.68 3.40
C ALA A 28 8.10 -2.99 3.98
N ALA A 29 7.39 -1.97 4.47
CA ALA A 29 6.02 -2.13 4.99
C ALA A 29 5.05 -2.58 3.88
N PHE A 30 5.17 -2.03 2.68
CA PHE A 30 4.33 -2.43 1.53
C PHE A 30 4.61 -3.87 1.10
N VAL A 31 5.87 -4.27 0.98
CA VAL A 31 6.26 -5.64 0.65
C VAL A 31 5.71 -6.61 1.70
N LYS A 32 5.87 -6.27 2.98
CA LYS A 32 5.34 -7.09 4.08
C LYS A 32 3.81 -7.21 4.03
N GLY A 33 3.11 -6.10 3.77
CA GLY A 33 1.65 -6.10 3.58
C GLY A 33 1.22 -7.02 2.44
N ARG A 34 1.96 -7.01 1.33
CA ARG A 34 1.69 -7.90 0.19
C ARG A 34 1.95 -9.38 0.50
N GLU A 35 3.02 -9.70 1.21
CA GLU A 35 3.31 -11.06 1.66
C GLU A 35 2.19 -11.59 2.57
N LEU A 36 1.73 -10.79 3.52
CA LEU A 36 0.65 -11.13 4.43
C LEU A 36 -0.68 -11.30 3.68
N PHE A 37 -0.96 -10.48 2.67
CA PHE A 37 -2.11 -10.66 1.79
C PHE A 37 -2.06 -12.02 1.07
N LEU A 38 -0.90 -12.39 0.52
CA LEU A 38 -0.71 -13.67 -0.18
C LEU A 38 -0.84 -14.87 0.77
N SER A 39 -0.44 -14.73 2.02
CA SER A 39 -0.64 -15.74 3.07
C SER A 39 -2.03 -15.72 3.70
N LYS A 40 -2.92 -14.85 3.20
CA LYS A 40 -4.31 -14.65 3.68
C LYS A 40 -4.42 -14.11 5.11
N ASP A 41 -3.36 -13.56 5.65
CA ASP A 41 -3.39 -12.82 6.92
C ASP A 41 -3.77 -11.36 6.64
N TYR A 42 -5.05 -11.16 6.35
CA TYR A 42 -5.57 -9.88 5.90
C TYR A 42 -5.53 -8.79 6.97
N ASP A 43 -5.74 -9.14 8.23
CA ASP A 43 -5.71 -8.17 9.32
C ASP A 43 -4.29 -7.61 9.52
N SER A 44 -3.28 -8.47 9.57
CA SER A 44 -1.89 -8.04 9.64
C SER A 44 -1.44 -7.28 8.39
N ALA A 45 -1.95 -7.67 7.21
CA ALA A 45 -1.69 -6.95 5.96
C ALA A 45 -2.23 -5.51 6.04
N ILE A 46 -3.46 -5.32 6.54
CA ILE A 46 -4.07 -4.01 6.72
C ILE A 46 -3.23 -3.13 7.65
N GLU A 47 -2.70 -3.68 8.74
CA GLU A 47 -1.83 -2.93 9.67
C GLU A 47 -0.56 -2.41 8.96
N GLN A 48 0.09 -3.23 8.13
CA GLN A 48 1.26 -2.79 7.37
C GLN A 48 0.90 -1.73 6.32
N LEU A 49 -0.23 -1.90 5.64
CA LEU A 49 -0.70 -0.95 4.64
C LEU A 49 -1.15 0.38 5.25
N ASN A 50 -1.67 0.38 6.47
CA ASN A 50 -1.93 1.59 7.23
C ASN A 50 -0.65 2.40 7.44
N LYS A 51 0.46 1.74 7.82
CA LYS A 51 1.77 2.40 7.96
C LYS A 51 2.24 3.01 6.63
N VAL A 52 2.05 2.31 5.53
CA VAL A 52 2.39 2.82 4.19
C VAL A 52 1.60 4.10 3.88
N ILE A 53 0.30 4.09 4.13
CA ILE A 53 -0.59 5.23 3.86
C ILE A 53 -0.27 6.42 4.76
N GLU A 54 0.10 6.19 6.03
CA GLU A 54 0.57 7.24 6.94
C GLU A 54 1.87 7.90 6.45
N MET A 55 2.77 7.13 5.82
CA MET A 55 4.01 7.65 5.23
C MET A 55 3.79 8.33 3.89
N ASP A 56 2.78 7.90 3.13
CA ASP A 56 2.49 8.42 1.79
C ASP A 56 0.99 8.26 1.48
N GLU A 57 0.25 9.33 1.72
CA GLU A 57 -1.20 9.38 1.51
C GLU A 57 -1.64 9.29 0.04
N LYS A 58 -0.68 9.36 -0.90
CA LYS A 58 -0.93 9.26 -2.36
C LYS A 58 -0.46 7.92 -2.95
N PHE A 59 -0.08 6.97 -2.12
CA PHE A 59 0.39 5.67 -2.59
C PHE A 59 -0.80 4.78 -3.02
N VAL A 60 -1.15 4.85 -4.28
CA VAL A 60 -2.34 4.20 -4.89
C VAL A 60 -2.40 2.69 -4.62
N GLU A 61 -1.26 2.00 -4.77
CA GLU A 61 -1.16 0.55 -4.58
C GLU A 61 -1.51 0.11 -3.16
N ALA A 62 -1.19 0.93 -2.15
CA ALA A 62 -1.53 0.62 -0.76
C ALA A 62 -3.05 0.65 -0.54
N TYR A 63 -3.74 1.63 -1.09
CA TYR A 63 -5.21 1.68 -1.03
C TYR A 63 -5.85 0.51 -1.77
N LYS A 64 -5.37 0.18 -2.97
CA LYS A 64 -5.87 -0.97 -3.74
C LYS A 64 -5.69 -2.27 -2.98
N LEU A 65 -4.52 -2.50 -2.43
CA LEU A 65 -4.21 -3.74 -1.71
C LEU A 65 -4.99 -3.82 -0.40
N ARG A 66 -5.11 -2.72 0.35
CA ARG A 66 -5.92 -2.67 1.57
C ARG A 66 -7.41 -2.89 1.27
N GLY A 67 -7.92 -2.27 0.21
CA GLY A 67 -9.27 -2.53 -0.29
C GLY A 67 -9.51 -4.00 -0.65
N SER A 68 -8.51 -4.65 -1.24
CA SER A 68 -8.57 -6.10 -1.53
C SER A 68 -8.59 -6.95 -0.26
N CYS A 69 -7.83 -6.55 0.77
CA CYS A 69 -7.91 -7.19 2.10
C CYS A 69 -9.30 -7.05 2.70
N TYR A 70 -9.89 -5.86 2.67
CA TYR A 70 -11.24 -5.63 3.16
C TYR A 70 -12.29 -6.46 2.39
N SER A 71 -12.17 -6.54 1.06
CA SER A 71 -13.05 -7.40 0.25
C SER A 71 -12.95 -8.86 0.64
N ALA A 72 -11.74 -9.37 0.89
CA ALA A 72 -11.51 -10.74 1.33
C ALA A 72 -12.13 -11.02 2.71
N LEU A 73 -12.16 -10.02 3.60
CA LEU A 73 -12.82 -10.07 4.90
C LEU A 73 -14.32 -9.77 4.83
N LYS A 74 -14.89 -9.62 3.64
CA LYS A 74 -16.31 -9.25 3.43
C LYS A 74 -16.70 -7.86 3.96
N LYS A 75 -15.72 -7.01 4.22
CA LYS A 75 -15.89 -5.60 4.60
C LYS A 75 -15.97 -4.74 3.33
N ASN A 76 -17.06 -4.91 2.59
CA ASN A 76 -17.17 -4.35 1.24
C ASN A 76 -17.31 -2.82 1.22
N GLU A 77 -17.88 -2.20 2.25
CA GLU A 77 -17.97 -0.75 2.38
C GLU A 77 -16.58 -0.11 2.52
N GLU A 78 -15.72 -0.70 3.37
CA GLU A 78 -14.34 -0.26 3.55
C GLU A 78 -13.53 -0.47 2.25
N ALA A 79 -13.77 -1.58 1.57
CA ALA A 79 -13.14 -1.86 0.28
C ALA A 79 -13.51 -0.78 -0.76
N VAL A 80 -14.80 -0.42 -0.86
CA VAL A 80 -15.28 0.64 -1.76
C VAL A 80 -14.62 1.99 -1.43
N LYS A 81 -14.46 2.34 -0.15
CA LYS A 81 -13.76 3.56 0.25
C LYS A 81 -12.32 3.59 -0.23
N ASP A 82 -11.59 2.49 -0.06
CA ASP A 82 -10.18 2.39 -0.46
C ASP A 82 -10.03 2.42 -1.99
N PHE A 83 -10.84 1.68 -2.73
CA PHE A 83 -10.82 1.75 -4.19
C PHE A 83 -11.23 3.12 -4.71
N SER A 84 -12.16 3.79 -4.06
CA SER A 84 -12.56 5.16 -4.41
C SER A 84 -11.42 6.15 -4.17
N LYS A 85 -10.65 5.97 -3.08
CA LYS A 85 -9.46 6.78 -2.82
C LYS A 85 -8.37 6.53 -3.87
N ALA A 86 -8.17 5.30 -4.26
CA ALA A 86 -7.25 4.95 -5.34
C ALA A 86 -7.64 5.65 -6.67
N ILE A 87 -8.93 5.67 -7.00
CA ILE A 87 -9.45 6.34 -8.20
C ILE A 87 -9.34 7.87 -8.09
N GLU A 88 -9.55 8.45 -6.92
CA GLU A 88 -9.35 9.89 -6.68
C GLU A 88 -7.91 10.31 -6.97
N ILE A 89 -6.93 9.50 -6.52
CA ILE A 89 -5.51 9.77 -6.73
C ILE A 89 -5.11 9.50 -8.19
N ASP A 90 -5.56 8.39 -8.75
CA ASP A 90 -5.29 7.98 -10.14
C ASP A 90 -6.60 7.62 -10.86
N PRO A 91 -7.24 8.61 -11.52
CA PRO A 91 -8.50 8.38 -12.25
C PRO A 91 -8.37 7.44 -13.46
N SER A 92 -7.17 7.09 -13.87
CA SER A 92 -6.89 6.16 -14.98
C SER A 92 -6.64 4.72 -14.50
N ASN A 93 -6.74 4.45 -13.19
CA ASN A 93 -6.46 3.15 -12.63
C ASN A 93 -7.58 2.14 -12.90
N ARG A 94 -7.47 1.43 -14.02
CA ARG A 94 -8.42 0.39 -14.43
C ARG A 94 -8.68 -0.65 -13.32
N GLY A 95 -7.61 -1.09 -12.63
CA GLY A 95 -7.71 -2.10 -11.58
C GLY A 95 -8.56 -1.65 -10.40
N ALA A 96 -8.48 -0.38 -10.02
CA ALA A 96 -9.29 0.17 -8.95
C ALA A 96 -10.78 0.20 -9.31
N PHE A 97 -11.13 0.57 -10.54
CA PHE A 97 -12.52 0.49 -11.02
C PHE A 97 -13.03 -0.95 -11.07
N SER A 98 -12.24 -1.88 -11.59
CA SER A 98 -12.62 -3.30 -11.64
C SER A 98 -12.87 -3.86 -10.24
N ASN A 99 -11.98 -3.60 -9.30
CA ASN A 99 -12.10 -4.08 -7.92
C ASN A 99 -13.30 -3.44 -7.20
N ARG A 100 -13.54 -2.13 -7.40
CA ARG A 100 -14.70 -1.46 -6.82
C ARG A 100 -16.01 -2.00 -7.40
N SER A 101 -16.04 -2.30 -8.69
CA SER A 101 -17.17 -2.98 -9.32
C SER A 101 -17.50 -4.31 -8.63
N LEU A 102 -16.49 -5.12 -8.34
CA LEU A 102 -16.68 -6.39 -7.64
C LEU A 102 -17.21 -6.18 -6.21
N ALA A 103 -16.68 -5.18 -5.50
CA ALA A 103 -17.17 -4.84 -4.16
C ALA A 103 -18.64 -4.37 -4.19
N TYR A 104 -19.01 -3.51 -5.14
CA TYR A 104 -20.41 -3.11 -5.32
C TYR A 104 -21.32 -4.29 -5.66
N LYS A 105 -20.86 -5.21 -6.52
CA LYS A 105 -21.60 -6.42 -6.86
C LYS A 105 -21.82 -7.28 -5.61
N ALA A 106 -20.82 -7.45 -4.76
CA ALA A 106 -20.95 -8.20 -3.51
C ALA A 106 -21.96 -7.56 -2.54
N MET A 107 -22.14 -6.24 -2.62
CA MET A 107 -23.14 -5.48 -1.84
C MET A 107 -24.53 -5.44 -2.49
N GLY A 108 -24.72 -6.07 -3.65
CA GLY A 108 -25.96 -6.00 -4.41
C GLY A 108 -26.20 -4.67 -5.12
N LYS A 109 -25.20 -3.75 -5.13
CA LYS A 109 -25.29 -2.44 -5.79
C LYS A 109 -24.97 -2.56 -7.29
N LEU A 110 -25.87 -3.21 -8.03
CA LEU A 110 -25.65 -3.59 -9.42
C LEU A 110 -25.48 -2.40 -10.39
N PRO A 111 -26.22 -1.28 -10.26
CA PRO A 111 -26.01 -0.11 -11.14
C PRO A 111 -24.59 0.47 -11.00
N GLN A 112 -24.08 0.62 -9.76
CA GLN A 112 -22.73 1.12 -9.51
C GLN A 112 -21.67 0.13 -10.01
N ALA A 113 -21.87 -1.15 -9.78
CA ALA A 113 -20.98 -2.21 -10.26
C ALA A 113 -20.88 -2.16 -11.79
N LYS A 114 -21.99 -2.03 -12.50
CA LYS A 114 -22.03 -1.94 -13.97
C LYS A 114 -21.32 -0.68 -14.47
N ALA A 115 -21.54 0.46 -13.82
CA ALA A 115 -20.88 1.72 -14.20
C ALA A 115 -19.36 1.62 -14.11
N ASP A 116 -18.83 1.07 -13.00
CA ASP A 116 -17.40 0.87 -12.80
C ASP A 116 -16.82 -0.17 -13.79
N ALA A 117 -17.51 -1.26 -14.05
CA ALA A 117 -17.10 -2.25 -15.04
C ALA A 117 -16.98 -1.66 -16.45
N LEU A 118 -17.97 -0.85 -16.86
CA LEU A 118 -17.93 -0.14 -18.14
C LEU A 118 -16.78 0.86 -18.23
N LYS A 119 -16.51 1.57 -17.12
CA LYS A 119 -15.38 2.50 -17.05
C LYS A 119 -14.04 1.77 -17.17
N ALA A 120 -13.89 0.66 -16.47
CA ALA A 120 -12.68 -0.16 -16.55
C ALA A 120 -12.46 -0.73 -17.97
N ASN A 121 -13.54 -1.16 -18.64
CA ASN A 121 -13.45 -1.69 -20.01
C ASN A 121 -13.01 -0.63 -21.02
N LYS A 122 -13.50 0.61 -20.89
CA LYS A 122 -13.10 1.73 -21.77
C LYS A 122 -11.63 2.14 -21.59
N MET A 123 -10.98 1.77 -20.50
CA MET A 123 -9.56 2.08 -20.24
C MET A 123 -8.62 1.03 -20.86
N SER A 124 -9.15 -0.02 -21.51
CA SER A 124 -8.32 -1.07 -22.13
C SER A 124 -8.09 -0.84 -23.63
N ASP A 125 -8.70 0.16 -24.19
CA ASP A 125 -8.55 0.57 -25.59
C ASP A 125 -7.61 1.79 -25.66
#